data_365f9db4afacdca5f6385dae0d6aa473
#
_entry.id   365f9db4afacdca5f6385dae0d6aa473
#
_cell.length_a   1.000
_cell.length_b   1.000
_cell.length_c   1.000
_cell.angle_alpha   90.00
_cell.angle_beta   90.00
_cell.angle_gamma   90.00
#
_symmetry.space_group_name_H-M   'P 1'
#
loop_
_entity.id
_entity.type
_entity.pdbx_description
1 polymer ?
#
loop_
_entity_poly.entity_id
_entity_poly.type
_entity_poly.pdbx_seq_one_letter_code
_entity_poly.pdbx_strand_id
1 'polypeptide(L)'
;MVTRRTIIGGAAGIAGAAVAGTALAQTPALSDRVFVHHVYFWLKTPGDPQAREALIAGLRKLAAAPDILWSHIGLPAPSDRDVVDDGYSVSWLVFFADKAAEDRYQVDPIHLKFVEDCSALWERVIVYDTQPAAD
;
A
#
# COMPACT_ATOMS: atom_id res chain seq x y z
N MET A 1 -26.61 -64.69 -52.13
CA MET A 1 -26.43 -63.25 -52.34
C MET A 1 -26.17 -62.59 -51.00
N VAL A 2 -24.94 -62.21 -50.78
CA VAL A 2 -24.55 -61.60 -49.46
C VAL A 2 -24.22 -60.14 -49.74
N THR A 3 -25.01 -59.26 -49.15
CA THR A 3 -24.82 -57.80 -49.23
C THR A 3 -23.92 -57.36 -48.12
N ARG A 4 -22.72 -56.87 -48.43
CA ARG A 4 -21.82 -56.28 -47.48
C ARG A 4 -22.27 -54.87 -47.16
N ARG A 5 -22.53 -54.56 -45.89
CA ARG A 5 -22.69 -53.21 -45.38
C ARG A 5 -21.34 -52.69 -44.89
N THR A 6 -20.91 -51.62 -45.49
CA THR A 6 -19.72 -50.87 -45.09
C THR A 6 -20.10 -49.93 -43.95
N ILE A 7 -19.44 -50.05 -42.78
CA ILE A 7 -19.63 -49.16 -41.65
C ILE A 7 -18.52 -48.10 -41.79
N ILE A 8 -18.95 -46.85 -41.98
CA ILE A 8 -18.05 -45.70 -41.99
C ILE A 8 -17.92 -45.27 -40.53
N GLY A 9 -16.72 -45.46 -39.94
CA GLY A 9 -16.41 -44.94 -38.60
C GLY A 9 -16.15 -43.44 -38.66
N GLY A 10 -17.01 -42.67 -38.00
CA GLY A 10 -16.78 -41.26 -37.74
C GLY A 10 -15.82 -41.08 -36.56
N ALA A 11 -14.66 -40.50 -36.83
CA ALA A 11 -13.75 -40.06 -35.77
C ALA A 11 -14.28 -38.77 -35.16
N ALA A 12 -14.73 -38.81 -33.92
CA ALA A 12 -15.05 -37.63 -33.16
C ALA A 12 -13.75 -36.99 -32.66
N GLY A 13 -13.38 -35.86 -33.26
CA GLY A 13 -12.28 -35.06 -32.83
C GLY A 13 -12.64 -34.35 -31.51
N ILE A 14 -11.92 -34.67 -30.45
CA ILE A 14 -12.03 -33.95 -29.21
C ILE A 14 -11.26 -32.64 -29.37
N ALA A 15 -12.00 -31.53 -29.54
CA ALA A 15 -11.42 -30.20 -29.47
C ALA A 15 -11.02 -29.93 -28.03
N GLY A 16 -9.75 -30.05 -27.71
CA GLY A 16 -9.20 -29.62 -26.43
C GLY A 16 -9.32 -28.12 -26.31
N ALA A 17 -10.22 -27.65 -25.45
CA ALA A 17 -10.26 -26.26 -25.05
C ALA A 17 -8.98 -25.95 -24.27
N ALA A 18 -8.05 -25.21 -24.87
CA ALA A 18 -6.92 -24.64 -24.16
C ALA A 18 -7.46 -23.60 -23.17
N VAL A 19 -7.47 -23.93 -21.89
CA VAL A 19 -7.71 -22.95 -20.83
C VAL A 19 -6.50 -22.03 -20.83
N ALA A 20 -6.67 -20.85 -21.43
CA ALA A 20 -5.69 -19.78 -21.26
C ALA A 20 -5.70 -19.38 -19.78
N GLY A 21 -4.74 -19.91 -19.04
CA GLY A 21 -4.49 -19.49 -17.68
C GLY A 21 -4.15 -18.00 -17.71
N THR A 22 -5.04 -17.17 -17.16
CA THR A 22 -4.75 -15.77 -16.89
C THR A 22 -3.58 -15.77 -15.93
N ALA A 23 -2.38 -15.43 -16.42
CA ALA A 23 -1.25 -15.16 -15.55
C ALA A 23 -1.65 -13.99 -14.67
N LEU A 24 -1.82 -14.26 -13.36
CA LEU A 24 -1.98 -13.21 -12.36
C LEU A 24 -0.74 -12.34 -12.47
N ALA A 25 -0.92 -11.06 -12.83
CA ALA A 25 0.16 -10.10 -12.82
C ALA A 25 0.74 -10.08 -11.40
N GLN A 26 1.96 -10.57 -11.26
CA GLN A 26 2.67 -10.51 -9.99
C GLN A 26 2.93 -9.04 -9.71
N THR A 27 2.42 -8.55 -8.58
CA THR A 27 2.81 -7.24 -8.07
C THR A 27 4.33 -7.26 -7.93
N PRO A 28 5.07 -6.31 -8.54
CA PRO A 28 6.51 -6.28 -8.37
C PRO A 28 6.84 -6.27 -6.88
N ALA A 29 7.71 -7.16 -6.45
CA ALA A 29 8.21 -7.14 -5.08
C ALA A 29 8.89 -5.78 -4.85
N LEU A 30 8.55 -5.11 -3.75
CA LEU A 30 9.26 -3.89 -3.36
C LEU A 30 10.75 -4.20 -3.21
N SER A 31 11.59 -3.35 -3.79
CA SER A 31 13.03 -3.45 -3.59
C SER A 31 13.38 -3.23 -2.11
N ASP A 32 14.42 -3.88 -1.62
CA ASP A 32 15.02 -3.61 -0.31
C ASP A 32 15.80 -2.28 -0.28
N ARG A 33 15.94 -1.62 -1.44
CA ARG A 33 16.65 -0.35 -1.61
C ARG A 33 15.74 0.88 -1.63
N VAL A 34 14.53 0.77 -1.09
CA VAL A 34 13.60 1.90 -0.98
C VAL A 34 14.04 2.88 0.11
N PHE A 35 13.66 4.14 -0.07
CA PHE A 35 13.67 5.14 0.99
C PHE A 35 12.37 4.99 1.80
N VAL A 36 12.47 4.96 3.12
CA VAL A 36 11.33 4.78 4.04
C VAL A 36 11.07 6.07 4.80
N HIS A 37 9.86 6.55 4.72
CA HIS A 37 9.36 7.71 5.44
C HIS A 37 8.27 7.23 6.40
N HIS A 38 8.55 7.21 7.70
CA HIS A 38 7.62 6.73 8.72
C HIS A 38 7.24 7.84 9.67
N VAL A 39 5.95 8.21 9.66
CA VAL A 39 5.39 9.31 10.43
C VAL A 39 4.50 8.79 11.53
N TYR A 40 4.63 9.35 12.72
CA TYR A 40 3.78 9.07 13.87
C TYR A 40 3.10 10.35 14.31
N PHE A 41 1.78 10.29 14.51
CA PHE A 41 0.96 11.43 14.93
C PHE A 41 0.38 11.21 16.31
N TRP A 42 0.45 12.23 17.15
CA TRP A 42 -0.27 12.33 18.41
C TRP A 42 -1.38 13.37 18.24
N LEU A 43 -2.63 12.93 18.32
CA LEU A 43 -3.77 13.82 18.20
C LEU A 43 -3.90 14.74 19.42
N LYS A 44 -4.41 15.95 19.22
CA LYS A 44 -4.78 16.87 20.32
C LYS A 44 -5.86 16.27 21.22
N THR A 45 -6.74 15.48 20.62
CA THR A 45 -7.86 14.79 21.28
C THR A 45 -7.77 13.29 21.02
N PRO A 46 -6.83 12.55 21.63
CA PRO A 46 -6.54 11.15 21.27
C PRO A 46 -7.72 10.21 21.49
N GLY A 47 -8.64 10.54 22.40
CA GLY A 47 -9.85 9.77 22.65
C GLY A 47 -11.02 10.09 21.73
N ASP A 48 -10.88 11.04 20.80
CA ASP A 48 -11.93 11.44 19.87
C ASP A 48 -11.88 10.61 18.59
N PRO A 49 -12.86 9.71 18.35
CA PRO A 49 -12.89 8.91 17.11
C PRO A 49 -13.01 9.75 15.84
N GLN A 50 -13.69 10.92 15.91
CA GLN A 50 -13.87 11.78 14.74
C GLN A 50 -12.56 12.45 14.33
N ALA A 51 -11.74 12.89 15.28
CA ALA A 51 -10.42 13.45 14.99
C ALA A 51 -9.51 12.39 14.32
N ARG A 52 -9.53 11.17 14.83
CA ARG A 52 -8.78 10.05 14.24
C ARG A 52 -9.23 9.74 12.83
N GLU A 53 -10.54 9.61 12.62
CA GLU A 53 -11.09 9.34 11.28
C GLU A 53 -10.82 10.48 10.29
N ALA A 54 -10.85 11.73 10.73
CA ALA A 54 -10.50 12.88 9.90
C ALA A 54 -9.03 12.82 9.44
N LEU A 55 -8.11 12.46 10.33
CA LEU A 55 -6.70 12.28 9.98
C LEU A 55 -6.51 11.11 8.99
N ILE A 56 -7.14 9.97 9.26
CA ILE A 56 -7.09 8.80 8.37
C ILE A 56 -7.65 9.13 6.99
N ALA A 57 -8.76 9.86 6.91
CA ALA A 57 -9.33 10.30 5.64
C ALA A 57 -8.37 11.22 4.86
N GLY A 58 -7.68 12.11 5.56
CA GLY A 58 -6.63 12.95 4.98
C GLY A 58 -5.45 12.13 4.44
N LEU A 59 -4.99 11.13 5.19
CA LEU A 59 -3.91 10.23 4.77
C LEU A 59 -4.30 9.37 3.56
N ARG A 60 -5.56 8.92 3.48
CA ARG A 60 -6.06 8.22 2.29
C ARG A 60 -6.00 9.08 1.03
N LYS A 61 -6.29 10.38 1.14
CA LYS A 61 -6.13 11.34 0.03
C LYS A 61 -4.65 11.54 -0.29
N LEU A 62 -3.81 11.65 0.73
CA LEU A 62 -2.36 11.80 0.58
C LEU A 62 -1.72 10.62 -0.16
N ALA A 63 -2.25 9.42 0.00
CA ALA A 63 -1.78 8.23 -0.69
C ALA A 63 -1.81 8.32 -2.23
N ALA A 64 -2.56 9.29 -2.78
CA ALA A 64 -2.59 9.56 -4.23
C ALA A 64 -1.45 10.46 -4.71
N ALA A 65 -0.56 10.93 -3.83
CA ALA A 65 0.58 11.74 -4.22
C ALA A 65 1.52 10.94 -5.14
N PRO A 66 2.05 11.59 -6.20
CA PRO A 66 3.03 10.94 -7.08
C PRO A 66 4.29 10.58 -6.29
N ASP A 67 5.10 9.70 -6.85
CA ASP A 67 6.33 9.17 -6.24
C ASP A 67 6.12 8.18 -5.07
N ILE A 68 4.92 8.05 -4.52
CA ILE A 68 4.64 7.01 -3.52
C ILE A 68 4.59 5.64 -4.20
N LEU A 69 5.50 4.75 -3.80
CA LEU A 69 5.51 3.35 -4.27
C LEU A 69 4.50 2.50 -3.50
N TRP A 70 4.42 2.72 -2.21
CA TRP A 70 3.54 1.99 -1.31
C TRP A 70 3.34 2.78 -0.02
N SER A 71 2.18 2.62 0.60
CA SER A 71 1.88 3.29 1.86
C SER A 71 1.00 2.44 2.76
N HIS A 72 1.10 2.71 4.05
CA HIS A 72 0.30 2.05 5.08
C HIS A 72 -0.13 3.06 6.14
N ILE A 73 -1.42 3.05 6.45
CA ILE A 73 -1.99 3.79 7.57
C ILE A 73 -2.15 2.80 8.73
N GLY A 74 -1.50 3.07 9.86
CA GLY A 74 -1.48 2.19 11.01
C GLY A 74 -2.10 2.81 12.25
N LEU A 75 -2.59 1.94 13.13
CA LEU A 75 -2.97 2.26 14.50
C LEU A 75 -2.04 1.49 15.44
N PRO A 76 -1.82 1.99 16.68
CA PRO A 76 -1.04 1.27 17.66
C PRO A 76 -1.59 -0.16 17.86
N ALA A 77 -0.70 -1.14 17.79
CA ALA A 77 -1.03 -2.52 18.13
C ALA A 77 -0.85 -2.73 19.65
N PRO A 78 -1.83 -3.32 20.33
CA PRO A 78 -1.68 -3.64 21.75
C PRO A 78 -0.48 -4.57 22.00
N SER A 79 0.31 -4.29 23.02
CA SER A 79 1.47 -5.11 23.38
C SER A 79 1.77 -5.02 24.86
N ASP A 80 2.15 -6.16 25.46
CA ASP A 80 2.64 -6.25 26.84
C ASP A 80 4.18 -6.11 26.91
N ARG A 81 4.84 -5.83 25.80
CA ARG A 81 6.29 -5.69 25.73
C ARG A 81 6.70 -4.24 26.02
N ASP A 82 7.57 -4.06 27.01
CA ASP A 82 8.06 -2.74 27.43
C ASP A 82 8.75 -1.93 26.34
N VAL A 83 9.30 -2.63 25.32
CA VAL A 83 10.00 -1.99 24.20
C VAL A 83 9.07 -1.53 23.08
N VAL A 84 7.77 -1.82 23.16
CA VAL A 84 6.79 -1.40 22.17
C VAL A 84 6.17 -0.08 22.61
N ASP A 85 6.45 0.99 21.86
CA ASP A 85 5.81 2.29 22.06
C ASP A 85 4.50 2.34 21.27
N ASP A 86 3.40 2.30 21.96
CA ASP A 86 2.04 2.40 21.42
C ASP A 86 1.36 3.74 21.76
N GLY A 87 2.15 4.74 22.20
CA GLY A 87 1.67 6.04 22.66
C GLY A 87 1.19 6.99 21.56
N TYR A 88 1.42 6.67 20.28
CA TYR A 88 0.94 7.48 19.15
C TYR A 88 -0.53 7.16 18.79
N SER A 89 -1.17 8.05 18.03
CA SER A 89 -2.57 7.87 17.62
C SER A 89 -2.73 7.19 16.26
N VAL A 90 -1.92 7.62 15.28
CA VAL A 90 -1.95 7.10 13.89
C VAL A 90 -0.52 7.10 13.37
N SER A 91 -0.18 6.12 12.54
CA SER A 91 1.08 6.10 11.80
C SER A 91 0.85 6.15 10.29
N TRP A 92 1.81 6.73 9.59
CA TRP A 92 1.87 6.81 8.14
C TRP A 92 3.22 6.31 7.66
N LEU A 93 3.23 5.13 7.07
CA LEU A 93 4.44 4.50 6.53
C LEU A 93 4.40 4.60 5.02
N VAL A 94 5.46 5.15 4.42
CA VAL A 94 5.55 5.39 2.98
C VAL A 94 6.89 4.91 2.45
N PHE A 95 6.86 4.29 1.28
CA PHE A 95 8.05 3.91 0.54
C PHE A 95 8.21 4.75 -0.72
N PHE A 96 9.41 5.29 -0.91
CA PHE A 96 9.83 6.01 -2.11
C PHE A 96 10.99 5.30 -2.78
N ALA A 97 11.20 5.53 -4.07
CA ALA A 97 12.32 4.94 -4.80
C ALA A 97 13.69 5.40 -4.22
N ASP A 98 13.76 6.66 -3.80
CA ASP A 98 14.97 7.29 -3.25
C ASP A 98 14.61 8.58 -2.50
N LYS A 99 15.62 9.22 -1.91
CA LYS A 99 15.47 10.51 -1.22
C LYS A 99 14.95 11.62 -2.14
N ALA A 100 15.33 11.64 -3.40
CA ALA A 100 14.87 12.65 -4.34
C ALA A 100 13.36 12.56 -4.61
N ALA A 101 12.82 11.34 -4.65
CA ALA A 101 11.38 11.12 -4.75
C ALA A 101 10.64 11.61 -3.50
N GLU A 102 11.20 11.38 -2.32
CA GLU A 102 10.65 11.92 -1.06
C GLU A 102 10.71 13.45 -1.03
N ASP A 103 11.81 14.07 -1.49
CA ASP A 103 11.91 15.54 -1.58
C ASP A 103 10.84 16.14 -2.49
N ARG A 104 10.51 15.50 -3.62
CA ARG A 104 9.41 15.93 -4.50
C ARG A 104 8.06 15.81 -3.82
N TYR A 105 7.83 14.72 -3.08
CA TYR A 105 6.61 14.51 -2.31
C TYR A 105 6.38 15.62 -1.28
N GLN A 106 7.42 16.09 -0.59
CA GLN A 106 7.30 17.14 0.43
C GLN A 106 6.75 18.46 -0.13
N VAL A 107 7.00 18.76 -1.39
CA VAL A 107 6.53 20.00 -2.06
C VAL A 107 5.35 19.77 -3.00
N ASP A 108 4.88 18.54 -3.10
CA ASP A 108 3.73 18.20 -3.95
C ASP A 108 2.45 18.86 -3.43
N PRO A 109 1.58 19.40 -4.32
CA PRO A 109 0.32 20.02 -3.91
C PRO A 109 -0.58 19.14 -3.06
N ILE A 110 -0.58 17.82 -3.28
CA ILE A 110 -1.39 16.87 -2.48
C ILE A 110 -0.85 16.80 -1.05
N HIS A 111 0.48 16.76 -0.87
CA HIS A 111 1.09 16.80 0.46
C HIS A 111 0.85 18.15 1.16
N LEU A 112 1.03 19.26 0.47
CA LEU A 112 0.80 20.60 1.04
C LEU A 112 -0.67 20.76 1.46
N LYS A 113 -1.60 20.26 0.67
CA LYS A 113 -3.04 20.26 1.00
C LYS A 113 -3.35 19.41 2.21
N PHE A 114 -2.73 18.24 2.34
CA PHE A 114 -2.87 17.41 3.54
C PHE A 114 -2.42 18.16 4.80
N VAL A 115 -1.27 18.80 4.77
CA VAL A 115 -0.78 19.59 5.91
C VAL A 115 -1.73 20.74 6.25
N GLU A 116 -2.21 21.47 5.24
CA GLU A 116 -3.18 22.55 5.42
C GLU A 116 -4.47 22.06 6.09
N ASP A 117 -5.04 20.95 5.60
CA ASP A 117 -6.32 20.44 6.07
C ASP A 117 -6.24 19.72 7.42
N CYS A 118 -5.13 19.07 7.72
CA CYS A 118 -5.04 18.11 8.84
C CYS A 118 -4.13 18.55 9.99
N SER A 119 -3.25 19.54 9.80
CA SER A 119 -2.24 19.90 10.84
C SER A 119 -2.85 20.34 12.16
N ALA A 120 -4.06 20.90 12.16
CA ALA A 120 -4.76 21.27 13.37
C ALA A 120 -5.22 20.07 14.23
N LEU A 121 -5.22 18.85 13.67
CA LEU A 121 -5.67 17.64 14.37
C LEU A 121 -4.63 17.10 15.36
N TRP A 122 -3.33 17.29 15.08
CA TRP A 122 -2.26 16.75 15.92
C TRP A 122 -1.57 17.83 16.76
N GLU A 123 -1.09 17.44 17.92
CA GLU A 123 -0.25 18.26 18.78
C GLU A 123 1.24 17.97 18.59
N ARG A 124 1.56 16.76 18.11
CA ARG A 124 2.92 16.28 17.90
C ARG A 124 2.97 15.38 16.68
N VAL A 125 4.04 15.52 15.93
CA VAL A 125 4.41 14.61 14.84
C VAL A 125 5.89 14.28 14.95
N ILE A 126 6.22 13.01 14.73
CA ILE A 126 7.61 12.55 14.62
C ILE A 126 7.74 11.79 13.30
N VAL A 127 8.85 12.03 12.62
CA VAL A 127 9.21 11.37 11.37
C VAL A 127 10.52 10.62 11.56
N TYR A 128 10.56 9.39 11.09
CA TYR A 128 11.76 8.59 10.96
C TYR A 128 11.99 8.28 9.48
N ASP A 129 12.99 8.95 8.90
CA ASP A 129 13.42 8.71 7.53
C ASP A 129 14.61 7.78 7.53
N THR A 130 14.55 6.73 6.72
CA THR A 130 15.65 5.79 6.57
C THR A 130 15.96 5.54 5.10
N GLN A 131 17.21 5.43 4.80
CA GLN A 131 17.74 5.00 3.50
C GLN A 131 18.29 3.58 3.63
N PRO A 132 18.45 2.84 2.51
CA PRO A 132 19.05 1.52 2.57
C PRO A 132 20.42 1.55 3.24
N ALA A 133 20.70 0.52 4.05
CA ALA A 133 22.03 0.33 4.58
C ALA A 133 23.02 0.13 3.40
N ALA A 134 24.21 0.68 3.51
CA ALA A 134 25.26 0.43 2.53
C ALA A 134 25.68 -1.06 2.60
N ASP A 135 25.98 -1.63 1.42
CA ASP A 135 26.53 -2.98 1.29
C ASP A 135 27.97 -3.02 1.83
#